data_377fa44d1735ca9b747801fda601a8d7
#
_entry.id   377fa44d1735ca9b747801fda601a8d7
#
_cell.length_a   1.000
_cell.length_b   1.000
_cell.length_c   1.000
_cell.angle_alpha   90.00
_cell.angle_beta   90.00
_cell.angle_gamma   90.00
#
_symmetry.space_group_name_H-M   'P 1'
#
loop_
_entity.id
_entity.type
_entity.pdbx_description
1 polymer ?
#
loop_
_entity_poly.entity_id
_entity_poly.type
_entity_poly.pdbx_seq_one_letter_code
_entity_poly.pdbx_strand_id
1 'polypeptide(L)'
;MSKKERPVLEDLVNSGTSEMEKFQNEILRPVIKMQHKLLISSFKNYLQKRKIDFSDMPEKKQRSKVSSVFKTDNNYKNMTLGFIIGHFSMDECQFYFPNSSEINRRILQIITQRIKDSVLEVQ
;
A
#
# COMPACT_ATOMS: atom_id res chain seq x y z
N MET A 1 -15.47 4.83 -19.57
CA MET A 1 -15.08 4.56 -19.53
C MET A 1 -14.65 4.11 -19.64
N SER A 2 -14.76 3.99 -19.55
CA SER A 2 -14.22 3.67 -19.52
C SER A 2 -13.60 3.05 -19.73
N LYS A 3 -13.37 2.87 -19.87
CA LYS A 3 -12.72 2.35 -19.93
C LYS A 3 -12.16 1.79 -20.34
N LYS A 4 -12.05 1.83 -20.58
CA LYS A 4 -11.37 1.41 -20.86
C LYS A 4 -11.17 0.46 -21.28
N GLU A 5 -11.32 0.07 -21.70
CA GLU A 5 -11.15 -0.78 -21.99
C GLU A 5 -10.20 -1.51 -22.00
N ARG A 6 -10.17 -1.56 -21.61
CA ARG A 6 -9.09 -2.26 -21.38
C ARG A 6 -8.96 -3.42 -22.10
N PRO A 7 -8.91 -3.66 -22.89
CA PRO A 7 -8.91 -4.71 -23.52
C PRO A 7 -8.25 -5.72 -23.44
N VAL A 8 -8.03 -5.86 -23.41
CA VAL A 8 -7.53 -6.65 -23.31
C VAL A 8 -7.51 -7.49 -22.77
N LEU A 9 -7.97 -7.54 -22.35
CA LEU A 9 -7.94 -8.30 -21.69
C LEU A 9 -7.96 -9.44 -22.01
N GLU A 10 -8.22 -9.62 -22.73
CA GLU A 10 -8.28 -10.55 -23.00
C GLU A 10 -7.50 -11.39 -23.01
N ASP A 11 -6.92 -11.28 -23.11
CA ASP A 11 -6.19 -12.00 -22.92
C ASP A 11 -5.69 -12.25 -21.98
N LEU A 12 -5.91 -11.76 -21.64
CA LEU A 12 -5.55 -11.97 -20.72
C LEU A 12 -5.89 -12.69 -19.97
N VAL A 13 -6.28 -12.70 -20.09
CA VAL A 13 -6.71 -13.23 -19.37
C VAL A 13 -6.36 -14.42 -19.10
N ASN A 14 -5.91 -14.73 -19.23
CA ASN A 14 -5.49 -15.76 -18.93
C ASN A 14 -4.55 -15.91 -18.30
N SER A 15 -4.31 -15.93 -18.52
CA SER A 15 -3.20 -16.28 -18.04
C SER A 15 -3.08 -15.93 -16.66
N GLY A 16 -2.18 -16.08 -16.02
CA GLY A 16 -2.05 -15.79 -14.66
C GLY A 16 -2.39 -14.35 -14.32
N THR A 17 -2.45 -13.50 -15.33
CA THR A 17 -2.79 -12.11 -15.08
C THR A 17 -4.28 -11.96 -14.98
N SER A 18 -4.75 -11.73 -13.80
CA SER A 18 -6.14 -11.49 -13.52
C SER A 18 -6.43 -10.01 -13.55
N GLU A 19 -7.70 -9.67 -13.50
CA GLU A 19 -8.10 -8.28 -13.32
C GLU A 19 -7.52 -7.70 -12.04
N MET A 20 -7.41 -8.54 -11.01
CA MET A 20 -6.81 -8.13 -9.75
C MET A 20 -5.35 -7.74 -9.93
N GLU A 21 -4.59 -8.52 -10.66
CA GLU A 21 -3.18 -8.20 -10.90
C GLU A 21 -3.03 -6.95 -11.76
N LYS A 22 -3.93 -6.76 -12.73
CA LYS A 22 -3.93 -5.52 -13.50
C LYS A 22 -4.21 -4.32 -12.61
N PHE A 23 -5.21 -4.43 -11.75
CA PHE A 23 -5.54 -3.36 -10.83
C PHE A 23 -4.35 -3.04 -9.93
N GLN A 24 -3.68 -4.07 -9.43
CA GLN A 24 -2.50 -3.87 -8.60
C GLN A 24 -1.41 -3.12 -9.35
N ASN A 25 -1.11 -3.54 -10.56
CA ASN A 25 0.02 -2.98 -11.29
C ASN A 25 -0.28 -1.62 -11.91
N GLU A 26 -1.52 -1.39 -12.33
CA GLU A 26 -1.87 -0.16 -13.03
C GLU A 26 -2.42 0.92 -12.11
N ILE A 27 -2.99 0.55 -10.98
CA ILE A 27 -3.62 1.50 -10.05
C ILE A 27 -2.89 1.55 -8.72
N LEU A 28 -2.75 0.42 -8.04
CA LEU A 28 -2.20 0.44 -6.69
C LEU A 28 -0.75 0.91 -6.64
N ARG A 29 0.11 0.32 -7.46
CA ARG A 29 1.53 0.67 -7.41
C ARG A 29 1.79 2.13 -7.76
N PRO A 30 1.18 2.69 -8.82
CA PRO A 30 1.40 4.11 -9.11
C PRO A 30 0.89 5.03 -8.00
N VAL A 31 -0.28 4.75 -7.43
CA VAL A 31 -0.82 5.59 -6.35
C VAL A 31 0.07 5.52 -5.12
N ILE A 32 0.50 4.31 -4.75
CA ILE A 32 1.37 4.15 -3.58
C ILE A 32 2.69 4.88 -3.80
N LYS A 33 3.26 4.79 -5.00
CA LYS A 33 4.50 5.51 -5.32
C LYS A 33 4.29 7.01 -5.20
N MET A 34 3.16 7.51 -5.67
CA MET A 34 2.82 8.93 -5.58
C MET A 34 2.74 9.39 -4.14
N GLN A 35 2.29 8.52 -3.24
CA GLN A 35 2.12 8.86 -1.83
C GLN A 35 3.31 8.48 -0.96
N HIS A 36 4.45 8.20 -1.58
CA HIS A 36 5.63 7.75 -0.84
C HIS A 36 6.00 8.68 0.31
N LYS A 37 6.09 9.98 0.04
CA LYS A 37 6.50 10.95 1.08
C LYS A 37 5.50 10.99 2.23
N LEU A 38 4.21 10.92 1.92
CA LEU A 38 3.19 10.91 2.97
C LEU A 38 3.32 9.65 3.83
N LEU A 39 3.56 8.50 3.19
CA LEU A 39 3.72 7.25 3.93
C LEU A 39 4.92 7.31 4.87
N ILE A 40 6.06 7.78 4.39
CA ILE A 40 7.25 7.90 5.22
C ILE A 40 7.01 8.88 6.36
N SER A 41 6.42 10.04 6.06
CA SER A 41 6.16 11.06 7.05
C SER A 41 5.20 10.56 8.14
N SER A 42 4.15 9.85 7.72
CA SER A 42 3.19 9.32 8.68
C SER A 42 3.83 8.25 9.58
N PHE A 43 4.73 7.45 9.03
CA PHE A 43 5.39 6.42 9.82
C PHE A 43 6.35 7.04 10.84
N LYS A 44 7.09 8.09 10.43
CA LYS A 44 7.93 8.83 11.38
C LYS A 44 7.09 9.40 12.52
N ASN A 45 5.96 9.99 12.18
CA ASN A 45 5.06 10.54 13.20
C ASN A 45 4.54 9.46 14.13
N TYR A 46 4.21 8.29 13.57
CA TYR A 46 3.78 7.14 14.36
C TYR A 46 4.82 6.76 15.40
N LEU A 47 6.07 6.67 14.97
CA LEU A 47 7.16 6.29 15.87
C LEU A 47 7.41 7.35 16.93
N GLN A 48 7.36 8.61 16.56
CA GLN A 48 7.59 9.72 17.49
C GLN A 48 6.52 9.77 18.57
N LYS A 49 5.27 9.63 18.18
CA LYS A 49 4.16 9.67 19.13
C LYS A 49 4.26 8.55 20.16
N ARG A 50 4.80 7.42 19.79
CA ARG A 50 4.93 6.27 20.66
C ARG A 50 6.29 6.21 21.34
N LYS A 51 7.13 7.22 21.10
CA LYS A 51 8.47 7.32 21.68
C LYS A 51 9.30 6.08 21.39
N ILE A 52 9.21 5.60 20.16
CA ILE A 52 9.98 4.46 19.68
C ILE A 52 11.29 4.98 19.11
N ASP A 53 12.40 4.51 19.67
CA ASP A 53 13.72 4.96 19.25
C ASP A 53 14.19 4.13 18.04
N PHE A 54 13.63 4.45 16.89
CA PHE A 54 13.83 3.68 15.67
C PHE A 54 15.27 3.79 15.16
N SER A 55 15.85 4.99 15.25
CA SER A 55 17.20 5.23 14.74
C SER A 55 18.26 4.38 15.41
N ASP A 56 18.05 4.04 16.69
CA ASP A 56 19.00 3.24 17.46
C ASP A 56 18.87 1.75 17.20
N MET A 57 17.86 1.32 16.46
CA MET A 57 17.68 -0.09 16.15
C MET A 57 18.58 -0.52 14.99
N PRO A 58 19.16 -1.74 15.05
CA PRO A 58 19.79 -2.31 13.87
C PRO A 58 18.78 -2.42 12.73
N GLU A 59 19.27 -2.36 11.51
CA GLU A 59 18.40 -2.38 10.34
C GLU A 59 17.41 -3.56 10.37
N LYS A 60 17.88 -4.72 10.78
CA LYS A 60 17.04 -5.91 10.84
C LYS A 60 15.84 -5.68 11.76
N LYS A 61 16.08 -5.03 12.90
CA LYS A 61 15.01 -4.72 13.84
C LYS A 61 14.10 -3.62 13.32
N GLN A 62 14.65 -2.65 12.59
CA GLN A 62 13.85 -1.61 11.97
C GLN A 62 12.85 -2.23 10.99
N ARG A 63 13.32 -3.14 10.14
CA ARG A 63 12.45 -3.80 9.17
C ARG A 63 11.39 -4.65 9.87
N SER A 64 11.78 -5.35 10.92
CA SER A 64 10.84 -6.14 11.74
C SER A 64 9.78 -5.26 12.37
N LYS A 65 10.18 -4.08 12.85
CA LYS A 65 9.24 -3.15 13.47
C LYS A 65 8.20 -2.68 12.46
N VAL A 66 8.63 -2.37 11.23
CA VAL A 66 7.68 -2.00 10.18
C VAL A 66 6.65 -3.10 9.98
N SER A 67 7.10 -4.35 9.83
CA SER A 67 6.18 -5.48 9.65
C SER A 67 5.22 -5.61 10.82
N SER A 68 5.72 -5.45 12.04
CA SER A 68 4.90 -5.59 13.25
C SER A 68 3.80 -4.54 13.31
N VAL A 69 4.12 -3.28 12.99
CA VAL A 69 3.14 -2.20 13.01
C VAL A 69 2.00 -2.49 12.04
N PHE A 70 2.35 -2.87 10.81
CA PHE A 70 1.33 -3.15 9.79
C PHE A 70 0.59 -4.45 10.03
N LYS A 71 1.09 -5.30 10.92
CA LYS A 71 0.41 -6.54 11.25
C LYS A 71 -0.58 -6.36 12.40
N THR A 72 -0.28 -5.46 13.33
CA THR A 72 -1.02 -5.42 14.58
C THR A 72 -1.79 -4.13 14.84
N ASP A 73 -1.39 -3.01 14.25
CA ASP A 73 -2.04 -1.72 14.55
C ASP A 73 -3.12 -1.42 13.52
N ASN A 74 -4.35 -1.78 13.86
CA ASN A 74 -5.47 -1.63 12.92
C ASN A 74 -5.77 -0.17 12.61
N ASN A 75 -5.62 0.72 13.57
CA ASN A 75 -5.87 2.14 13.31
C ASN A 75 -4.88 2.71 12.31
N TYR A 76 -3.61 2.39 12.46
CA TYR A 76 -2.60 2.86 11.52
C TYR A 76 -2.80 2.25 10.14
N LYS A 77 -3.11 0.96 10.09
CA LYS A 77 -3.40 0.30 8.81
C LYS A 77 -4.54 1.00 8.08
N ASN A 78 -5.63 1.27 8.80
CA ASN A 78 -6.80 1.89 8.17
C ASN A 78 -6.51 3.29 7.66
N MET A 79 -5.69 4.05 8.40
CA MET A 79 -5.29 5.37 7.95
C MET A 79 -4.50 5.29 6.64
N THR A 80 -3.53 4.38 6.57
CA THR A 80 -2.71 4.25 5.37
C THR A 80 -3.53 3.75 4.19
N LEU A 81 -4.48 2.85 4.43
CA LEU A 81 -5.40 2.42 3.37
C LEU A 81 -6.16 3.62 2.81
N GLY A 82 -6.61 4.52 3.68
CA GLY A 82 -7.31 5.72 3.24
C GLY A 82 -6.46 6.62 2.37
N PHE A 83 -5.14 6.70 2.64
CA PHE A 83 -4.24 7.49 1.80
C PHE A 83 -4.26 7.02 0.35
N ILE A 84 -4.49 5.74 0.14
CA ILE A 84 -4.44 5.15 -1.20
C ILE A 84 -5.84 5.15 -1.82
N ILE A 85 -6.83 4.64 -1.08
CA ILE A 85 -8.19 4.50 -1.58
C ILE A 85 -8.78 5.87 -1.95
N GLY A 86 -8.40 6.91 -1.23
CA GLY A 86 -8.88 8.26 -1.51
C GLY A 86 -8.50 8.79 -2.89
N HIS A 87 -7.55 8.15 -3.56
CA HIS A 87 -7.15 8.54 -4.91
C HIS A 87 -7.84 7.75 -6.01
N PHE A 88 -8.68 6.79 -5.65
CA PHE A 88 -9.37 6.00 -6.67
C PHE A 88 -10.43 6.84 -7.36
N SER A 89 -10.53 6.68 -8.69
CA SER A 89 -11.65 7.23 -9.43
C SER A 89 -12.94 6.47 -9.07
N MET A 90 -14.08 6.99 -9.48
CA MET A 90 -15.33 6.30 -9.22
C MET A 90 -15.37 4.93 -9.90
N ASP A 91 -14.84 4.82 -11.12
CA ASP A 91 -14.76 3.53 -11.80
C ASP A 91 -13.87 2.56 -11.03
N GLU A 92 -12.75 3.05 -10.51
CA GLU A 92 -11.86 2.23 -9.71
C GLU A 92 -12.52 1.79 -8.41
N CYS A 93 -13.32 2.66 -7.80
CA CYS A 93 -14.07 2.30 -6.60
C CYS A 93 -15.09 1.20 -6.87
N GLN A 94 -15.69 1.18 -8.05
CA GLN A 94 -16.64 0.13 -8.41
C GLN A 94 -15.97 -1.24 -8.45
N PHE A 95 -14.72 -1.29 -8.86
CA PHE A 95 -13.96 -2.54 -8.78
C PHE A 95 -13.50 -2.82 -7.35
N TYR A 96 -13.10 -1.78 -6.65
CA TYR A 96 -12.55 -1.91 -5.31
C TYR A 96 -13.58 -2.47 -4.31
N PHE A 97 -14.77 -1.90 -4.26
CA PHE A 97 -15.71 -2.24 -3.18
C PHE A 97 -16.03 -3.74 -3.11
N PRO A 98 -16.36 -4.42 -4.21
CA PRO A 98 -16.63 -5.86 -4.11
C PRO A 98 -15.37 -6.69 -3.87
N ASN A 99 -14.18 -6.12 -4.03
CA ASN A 99 -12.91 -6.83 -3.88
C ASN A 99 -12.07 -6.25 -2.75
N SER A 100 -12.69 -5.51 -1.82
CA SER A 100 -11.94 -4.70 -0.86
C SER A 100 -10.99 -5.51 0.03
N SER A 101 -11.40 -6.69 0.47
CA SER A 101 -10.54 -7.50 1.34
C SER A 101 -9.22 -7.84 0.67
N GLU A 102 -9.30 -8.31 -0.57
CA GLU A 102 -8.09 -8.70 -1.30
C GLU A 102 -7.26 -7.47 -1.68
N ILE A 103 -7.92 -6.39 -2.12
CA ILE A 103 -7.21 -5.18 -2.51
C ILE A 103 -6.52 -4.55 -1.30
N ASN A 104 -7.20 -4.49 -0.16
CA ASN A 104 -6.60 -3.95 1.06
C ASN A 104 -5.37 -4.75 1.46
N ARG A 105 -5.45 -6.08 1.37
CA ARG A 105 -4.30 -6.94 1.68
C ARG A 105 -3.13 -6.61 0.77
N ARG A 106 -3.38 -6.42 -0.52
CA ARG A 106 -2.32 -6.11 -1.48
C ARG A 106 -1.73 -4.73 -1.23
N ILE A 107 -2.58 -3.74 -0.93
CA ILE A 107 -2.09 -2.40 -0.60
C ILE A 107 -1.14 -2.46 0.59
N LEU A 108 -1.55 -3.14 1.65
CA LEU A 108 -0.74 -3.21 2.87
C LEU A 108 0.57 -3.96 2.64
N GLN A 109 0.55 -5.00 1.82
CA GLN A 109 1.79 -5.71 1.48
C GLN A 109 2.76 -4.79 0.75
N ILE A 110 2.26 -4.03 -0.22
CA ILE A 110 3.12 -3.14 -1.00
C ILE A 110 3.66 -2.01 -0.13
N ILE A 111 2.80 -1.41 0.70
CA ILE A 111 3.23 -0.34 1.60
C ILE A 111 4.26 -0.84 2.60
N THR A 112 4.00 -2.00 3.21
CA THR A 112 4.92 -2.57 4.19
C THR A 112 6.30 -2.77 3.57
N GLN A 113 6.34 -3.35 2.38
CA GLN A 113 7.62 -3.60 1.71
C GLN A 113 8.31 -2.29 1.35
N ARG A 114 7.54 -1.30 0.88
CA ARG A 114 8.12 -0.01 0.51
C ARG A 114 8.76 0.68 1.71
N ILE A 115 8.09 0.68 2.86
CA ILE A 115 8.65 1.32 4.05
C ILE A 115 9.85 0.53 4.56
N LYS A 116 9.80 -0.80 4.54
CA LYS A 116 10.95 -1.62 4.91
C LYS A 116 12.18 -1.29 4.05
N ASP A 117 11.95 -1.06 2.77
CA ASP A 117 13.04 -0.74 1.85
C ASP A 117 13.48 0.72 1.95
N SER A 118 12.78 1.52 2.74
CA SER A 118 13.04 2.95 2.89
C SER A 118 13.36 3.34 4.34
N VAL A 119 13.86 2.38 5.14
CA VAL A 119 14.10 2.66 6.57
C VAL A 119 15.08 3.80 6.79
N LEU A 120 16.01 4.02 5.84
CA LEU A 120 16.94 5.15 5.96
C LEU A 120 16.23 6.50 5.89
N GLU A 121 15.12 6.57 5.15
CA GLU A 121 14.34 7.80 5.04
C GLU A 121 13.49 8.04 6.29
N VAL A 122 13.21 6.99 7.06
CA VAL A 122 12.38 7.07 8.26
C VAL A 122 13.16 7.62 9.45
N GLN A 123 14.44 7.42 9.46
CA GLN A 123 15.31 7.81 10.60
C GLN A 123 15.45 9.31 10.80
#